data_b623f6b19e7ccd025a9dfba4ba83a6fd
#
_entry.id   b623f6b19e7ccd025a9dfba4ba83a6fd
#
_cell.length_a   1.000
_cell.length_b   1.000
_cell.length_c   1.000
_cell.angle_alpha   90.00
_cell.angle_beta   90.00
_cell.angle_gamma   90.00
#
_symmetry.space_group_name_H-M   'P 1'
#
loop_
_entity.id
_entity.type
_entity.pdbx_description
1 polymer ?
#
loop_
_entity_poly.entity_id
_entity_poly.type
_entity_poly.pdbx_seq_one_letter_code
_entity_poly.pdbx_strand_id
1 'polypeptide(L)'
;MGGYIDREERDGVAVLRLNRPVANALAPELRAELIAALADASASGASLAIVIAGAGEGFSSGVDLSEYDAPPVAPSASDLCRAVAACPLPVIAALHGNVLGAGLSLALAADARVAHEGARLALPEISLGMMPGAGVTQRLPRLVGAQAALELMLSGRSVRATDARLRPMFESIVAADAESAAVTLARGLAQGTAHPPPQRGLSDPAGYQKAVATVRRHVGTAKGAAADILRAVEAAQLLPLPQGLALEEVLFEERAQSRSARAMRHVHVAEARARALPEARLANPRKISRIALTGPLSDALGERLVAAGCALRRVPDEGPGDGWADLWIEAGPPAPAAATRLRLDTGAGFGSTGLWLRYADTTPFAELGVAPGVPAADVAGLARLFTLAQIGFVRATLPAAGPGIGHVLQGALDLAALALLRAGVSVAEVDAGATALGFARGPCLSMDHEGLAAVQARLAALAPRLGLPAPGTDGPLAERLARGAVGRTSGRGFYDHPPEGPRAPRGDLTTPLPGGVSPEHALHAALVNAAERLIAAGAVLRPGDLDVIVVHALGQSREAGGPLCQADARGLMALLKDMKALAPLSAPLWSPHPALLTRIKEGLGYFGRRAAEISPA
;
A
#
# COMPACT_ATOMS: atom_id res chain seq x y z
N MET A 1 32.55 10.65 10.58
CA MET A 1 31.48 9.66 10.55
C MET A 1 32.07 8.44 9.87
N GLY A 2 31.95 7.24 10.45
CA GLY A 2 32.40 6.02 9.78
C GLY A 2 31.57 5.81 8.50
N GLY A 3 32.19 5.24 7.47
CA GLY A 3 31.48 4.93 6.21
C GLY A 3 30.43 3.85 6.40
N TYR A 4 29.63 3.63 5.35
CA TYR A 4 28.58 2.60 5.32
C TYR A 4 29.08 1.25 4.78
N ILE A 5 30.39 1.14 4.47
CA ILE A 5 31.03 -0.08 4.01
C ILE A 5 32.16 -0.44 4.97
N ASP A 6 32.02 -1.56 5.68
CA ASP A 6 33.11 -2.14 6.47
C ASP A 6 33.92 -3.05 5.56
N ARG A 7 35.23 -2.76 5.47
CA ARG A 7 36.18 -3.55 4.67
C ARG A 7 37.09 -4.38 5.56
N GLU A 8 37.21 -5.65 5.24
CA GLU A 8 38.13 -6.60 5.87
C GLU A 8 38.86 -7.40 4.77
N GLU A 9 40.15 -7.61 4.93
CA GLU A 9 40.89 -8.53 4.07
C GLU A 9 40.97 -9.89 4.78
N ARG A 10 40.52 -10.94 4.11
CA ARG A 10 40.49 -12.30 4.65
C ARG A 10 41.00 -13.28 3.59
N ASP A 11 42.19 -13.86 3.81
CA ASP A 11 42.77 -14.87 2.92
C ASP A 11 42.92 -14.43 1.46
N GLY A 12 43.24 -13.17 1.20
CA GLY A 12 43.37 -12.60 -0.13
C GLY A 12 42.02 -12.28 -0.78
N VAL A 13 40.96 -12.18 0.02
CA VAL A 13 39.59 -11.78 -0.41
C VAL A 13 39.22 -10.51 0.33
N ALA A 14 38.81 -9.47 -0.41
CA ALA A 14 38.23 -8.28 0.19
C ALA A 14 36.76 -8.56 0.56
N VAL A 15 36.43 -8.53 1.84
CA VAL A 15 35.03 -8.62 2.33
C VAL A 15 34.51 -7.21 2.54
N LEU A 16 33.50 -6.84 1.76
CA LEU A 16 32.79 -5.56 1.81
C LEU A 16 31.43 -5.75 2.43
N ARG A 17 31.27 -5.33 3.69
CA ARG A 17 29.98 -5.46 4.40
C ARG A 17 29.20 -4.17 4.32
N LEU A 18 27.96 -4.25 3.82
CA LEU A 18 26.99 -3.18 3.88
C LEU A 18 26.61 -2.95 5.36
N ASN A 19 26.89 -1.78 5.90
CA ASN A 19 26.66 -1.44 7.31
C ASN A 19 25.93 -0.11 7.44
N ARG A 20 24.70 -0.04 6.90
CA ARG A 20 23.82 1.11 7.05
C ARG A 20 22.59 0.74 7.89
N PRO A 21 22.46 1.26 9.14
CA PRO A 21 21.25 1.05 9.92
C PRO A 21 20.02 1.62 9.17
N VAL A 22 18.86 1.01 9.19
CA VAL A 22 18.38 -0.13 9.97
C VAL A 22 18.48 -1.45 9.21
N ALA A 23 18.55 -1.49 7.88
CA ALA A 23 18.39 -2.71 7.10
C ALA A 23 19.25 -2.69 5.82
N ASN A 24 20.38 -2.02 5.85
CA ASN A 24 21.30 -1.89 4.72
C ASN A 24 20.60 -1.40 3.45
N ALA A 25 19.72 -0.36 3.59
CA ALA A 25 19.07 0.25 2.44
C ALA A 25 20.14 0.87 1.52
N LEU A 26 20.03 0.60 0.22
CA LEU A 26 20.95 1.04 -0.81
C LEU A 26 20.72 2.53 -1.16
N ALA A 27 20.91 3.42 -0.19
CA ALA A 27 20.87 4.86 -0.40
C ALA A 27 22.02 5.35 -1.29
N PRO A 28 21.96 6.55 -1.90
CA PRO A 28 22.99 7.07 -2.80
C PRO A 28 24.39 7.03 -2.22
N GLU A 29 24.54 7.38 -0.93
CA GLU A 29 25.83 7.40 -0.24
C GLU A 29 26.43 5.99 -0.13
N LEU A 30 25.64 5.00 0.28
CA LEU A 30 26.08 3.61 0.37
C LEU A 30 26.44 3.06 -1.01
N ARG A 31 25.64 3.39 -2.06
CA ARG A 31 25.96 2.97 -3.43
C ARG A 31 27.30 3.55 -3.90
N ALA A 32 27.53 4.83 -3.65
CA ALA A 32 28.78 5.49 -4.01
C ALA A 32 29.99 4.89 -3.28
N GLU A 33 29.86 4.66 -1.96
CA GLU A 33 30.93 4.04 -1.17
C GLU A 33 31.22 2.60 -1.61
N LEU A 34 30.20 1.80 -1.93
CA LEU A 34 30.41 0.43 -2.40
C LEU A 34 31.09 0.39 -3.77
N ILE A 35 30.72 1.28 -4.70
CA ILE A 35 31.39 1.42 -6.01
C ILE A 35 32.86 1.80 -5.82
N ALA A 36 33.15 2.75 -4.93
CA ALA A 36 34.53 3.14 -4.61
C ALA A 36 35.31 1.97 -3.99
N ALA A 37 34.70 1.25 -3.02
CA ALA A 37 35.36 0.11 -2.38
C ALA A 37 35.65 -1.04 -3.35
N LEU A 38 34.78 -1.30 -4.33
CA LEU A 38 35.01 -2.25 -5.42
C LEU A 38 36.20 -1.84 -6.29
N ALA A 39 36.30 -0.56 -6.66
CA ALA A 39 37.39 -0.01 -7.45
C ALA A 39 38.73 -0.09 -6.70
N ASP A 40 38.72 0.31 -5.43
CA ASP A 40 39.92 0.28 -4.57
C ASP A 40 40.43 -1.15 -4.34
N ALA A 41 39.50 -2.11 -4.08
CA ALA A 41 39.89 -3.52 -3.93
C ALA A 41 40.50 -4.08 -5.21
N SER A 42 39.95 -3.72 -6.37
CA SER A 42 40.45 -4.17 -7.68
C SER A 42 41.80 -3.53 -8.04
N ALA A 43 42.03 -2.28 -7.66
CA ALA A 43 43.26 -1.55 -7.97
C ALA A 43 44.41 -1.87 -7.03
N SER A 44 44.13 -2.31 -5.81
CA SER A 44 45.13 -2.52 -4.77
C SER A 44 46.14 -3.66 -5.05
N GLY A 45 45.74 -4.64 -5.87
CA GLY A 45 46.51 -5.88 -6.12
C GLY A 45 46.65 -6.79 -4.89
N ALA A 46 46.09 -6.41 -3.75
CA ALA A 46 46.11 -7.18 -2.50
C ALA A 46 45.04 -8.26 -2.46
N SER A 47 43.91 -8.01 -3.12
CA SER A 47 42.76 -8.93 -3.16
C SER A 47 42.73 -9.66 -4.50
N LEU A 48 42.39 -10.94 -4.46
CA LEU A 48 42.19 -11.82 -5.63
C LEU A 48 40.70 -11.94 -6.00
N ALA A 49 39.81 -11.67 -5.06
CA ALA A 49 38.37 -11.71 -5.22
C ALA A 49 37.69 -10.81 -4.19
N ILE A 50 36.41 -10.57 -4.36
CA ILE A 50 35.58 -9.72 -3.49
C ILE A 50 34.37 -10.50 -3.01
N VAL A 51 34.02 -10.35 -1.72
CA VAL A 51 32.77 -10.80 -1.14
C VAL A 51 31.94 -9.58 -0.72
N ILE A 52 30.71 -9.49 -1.19
CA ILE A 52 29.73 -8.50 -0.69
C ILE A 52 28.82 -9.21 0.30
N ALA A 53 28.75 -8.70 1.53
CA ALA A 53 27.93 -9.20 2.62
C ALA A 53 27.08 -8.09 3.24
N GLY A 54 26.14 -8.42 4.12
CA GLY A 54 25.42 -7.45 4.94
C GLY A 54 25.88 -7.52 6.39
N ALA A 55 25.89 -6.42 7.10
CA ALA A 55 26.01 -6.41 8.56
C ALA A 55 24.61 -6.49 9.21
N GLY A 56 24.54 -7.00 10.44
CA GLY A 56 23.30 -7.06 11.22
C GLY A 56 22.33 -8.15 10.76
N GLU A 57 21.03 -7.83 10.66
CA GLU A 57 19.95 -8.82 10.51
C GLU A 57 19.71 -9.29 9.06
N GLY A 58 20.37 -8.71 8.06
CA GLY A 58 20.16 -9.11 6.68
C GLY A 58 21.09 -8.44 5.68
N PHE A 59 21.03 -8.92 4.45
CA PHE A 59 21.87 -8.44 3.38
C PHE A 59 21.51 -7.00 2.97
N SER A 60 20.26 -6.77 2.52
CA SER A 60 19.75 -5.44 2.16
C SER A 60 18.24 -5.44 1.97
N SER A 61 17.59 -4.34 2.37
CA SER A 61 16.17 -4.06 2.11
C SER A 61 15.88 -3.45 0.74
N GLY A 62 16.89 -3.25 -0.11
CA GLY A 62 16.76 -2.57 -1.39
C GLY A 62 16.91 -1.05 -1.29
N VAL A 63 16.41 -0.30 -2.27
CA VAL A 63 16.46 1.16 -2.29
C VAL A 63 15.56 1.78 -1.22
N ASP A 64 15.89 3.00 -0.80
CA ASP A 64 15.01 3.79 0.05
C ASP A 64 13.81 4.28 -0.78
N LEU A 65 12.59 4.00 -0.31
CA LEU A 65 11.36 4.35 -1.03
C LEU A 65 11.20 5.86 -1.24
N SER A 66 11.81 6.67 -0.38
CA SER A 66 11.79 8.13 -0.52
C SER A 66 12.47 8.64 -1.79
N GLU A 67 13.38 7.85 -2.36
CA GLU A 67 14.09 8.20 -3.60
C GLU A 67 13.17 8.24 -4.83
N TYR A 68 12.09 7.44 -4.86
CA TYR A 68 11.18 7.41 -6.00
C TYR A 68 10.37 8.69 -6.20
N ASP A 69 10.19 9.46 -5.13
CA ASP A 69 9.42 10.71 -5.14
C ASP A 69 10.32 11.96 -5.08
N ALA A 70 11.65 11.76 -5.06
CA ALA A 70 12.68 12.79 -5.11
C ALA A 70 13.34 12.84 -6.50
N PRO A 71 14.02 13.93 -6.86
CA PRO A 71 14.88 13.95 -8.03
C PRO A 71 15.91 12.82 -7.97
N PRO A 72 16.22 12.14 -9.10
CA PRO A 72 17.19 11.07 -9.13
C PRO A 72 18.56 11.53 -8.63
N VAL A 73 19.18 10.76 -7.73
CA VAL A 73 20.51 11.03 -7.19
C VAL A 73 21.46 9.90 -7.63
N ALA A 74 22.53 10.29 -8.33
CA ALA A 74 23.58 9.34 -8.73
C ALA A 74 24.49 8.97 -7.55
N PRO A 75 25.07 7.74 -7.58
CA PRO A 75 24.80 6.66 -8.53
C PRO A 75 23.44 6.00 -8.26
N SER A 76 22.76 5.54 -9.33
CA SER A 76 21.53 4.74 -9.24
C SER A 76 21.82 3.29 -8.77
N ALA A 77 20.79 2.53 -8.42
CA ALA A 77 20.94 1.10 -8.16
C ALA A 77 21.40 0.32 -9.40
N SER A 78 21.00 0.76 -10.60
CA SER A 78 21.48 0.21 -11.87
C SER A 78 22.98 0.46 -12.08
N ASP A 79 23.48 1.66 -11.72
CA ASP A 79 24.91 1.98 -11.79
C ASP A 79 25.73 1.08 -10.85
N LEU A 80 25.24 0.88 -9.63
CA LEU A 80 25.88 -0.04 -8.68
C LEU A 80 25.92 -1.47 -9.23
N CYS A 81 24.79 -2.01 -9.70
CA CYS A 81 24.74 -3.37 -10.27
C CYS A 81 25.63 -3.50 -11.53
N ARG A 82 25.77 -2.44 -12.31
CA ARG A 82 26.67 -2.37 -13.46
C ARG A 82 28.14 -2.38 -13.01
N ALA A 83 28.48 -1.63 -11.98
CA ALA A 83 29.83 -1.61 -11.41
C ALA A 83 30.23 -2.98 -10.85
N VAL A 84 29.33 -3.67 -10.14
CA VAL A 84 29.56 -5.04 -9.65
C VAL A 84 29.80 -6.01 -10.80
N ALA A 85 28.94 -5.99 -11.82
CA ALA A 85 29.04 -6.89 -12.97
C ALA A 85 30.25 -6.61 -13.89
N ALA A 86 30.81 -5.40 -13.83
CA ALA A 86 32.00 -5.00 -14.58
C ALA A 86 33.30 -5.12 -13.76
N CYS A 87 33.24 -5.57 -12.52
CA CYS A 87 34.39 -5.72 -11.67
C CYS A 87 35.38 -6.74 -12.28
N PRO A 88 36.67 -6.42 -12.39
CA PRO A 88 37.64 -7.35 -12.98
C PRO A 88 38.01 -8.53 -12.06
N LEU A 89 37.72 -8.43 -10.76
CA LEU A 89 37.86 -9.53 -9.80
C LEU A 89 36.56 -10.29 -9.66
N PRO A 90 36.60 -11.61 -9.40
CA PRO A 90 35.39 -12.36 -9.04
C PRO A 90 34.67 -11.74 -7.84
N VAL A 91 33.35 -11.49 -7.98
CA VAL A 91 32.51 -10.94 -6.93
C VAL A 91 31.49 -11.98 -6.49
N ILE A 92 31.43 -12.26 -5.19
CA ILE A 92 30.50 -13.21 -4.61
C ILE A 92 29.57 -12.48 -3.62
N ALA A 93 28.26 -12.72 -3.71
CA ALA A 93 27.30 -12.24 -2.73
C ALA A 93 27.06 -13.28 -1.64
N ALA A 94 27.30 -12.89 -0.38
CA ALA A 94 27.01 -13.69 0.81
C ALA A 94 25.68 -13.25 1.42
N LEU A 95 24.64 -14.09 1.28
CA LEU A 95 23.25 -13.72 1.56
C LEU A 95 22.77 -14.32 2.88
N HIS A 96 22.27 -13.45 3.77
CA HIS A 96 21.56 -13.87 4.99
C HIS A 96 20.40 -12.93 5.30
N GLY A 97 19.49 -13.33 6.19
CA GLY A 97 18.35 -12.54 6.59
C GLY A 97 17.53 -12.05 5.39
N ASN A 98 17.20 -10.78 5.35
CA ASN A 98 16.40 -10.20 4.28
C ASN A 98 17.24 -9.76 3.07
N VAL A 99 16.82 -10.18 1.87
CA VAL A 99 17.42 -9.86 0.56
C VAL A 99 16.29 -9.36 -0.35
N LEU A 100 16.01 -8.05 -0.32
CA LEU A 100 14.79 -7.51 -0.89
C LEU A 100 15.06 -6.52 -2.03
N GLY A 101 14.21 -6.54 -3.05
CA GLY A 101 14.21 -5.56 -4.15
C GLY A 101 15.58 -5.39 -4.79
N ALA A 102 16.08 -4.17 -4.86
CA ALA A 102 17.41 -3.87 -5.42
C ALA A 102 18.55 -4.55 -4.66
N GLY A 103 18.36 -5.00 -3.40
CA GLY A 103 19.33 -5.86 -2.70
C GLY A 103 19.47 -7.23 -3.38
N LEU A 104 18.37 -7.81 -3.86
CA LEU A 104 18.41 -9.01 -4.67
C LEU A 104 19.01 -8.74 -6.06
N SER A 105 18.74 -7.56 -6.66
CA SER A 105 19.37 -7.14 -7.93
C SER A 105 20.89 -7.04 -7.79
N LEU A 106 21.36 -6.46 -6.68
CA LEU A 106 22.79 -6.40 -6.35
C LEU A 106 23.41 -7.80 -6.24
N ALA A 107 22.75 -8.71 -5.52
CA ALA A 107 23.20 -10.09 -5.39
C ALA A 107 23.26 -10.83 -6.75
N LEU A 108 22.31 -10.54 -7.65
CA LEU A 108 22.29 -11.12 -9.00
C LEU A 108 23.30 -10.50 -9.96
N ALA A 109 23.85 -9.32 -9.64
CA ALA A 109 24.93 -8.70 -10.41
C ALA A 109 26.29 -9.33 -10.13
N ALA A 110 26.47 -9.98 -8.98
CA ALA A 110 27.67 -10.75 -8.63
C ALA A 110 27.81 -12.02 -9.48
N ASP A 111 29.03 -12.55 -9.60
CA ASP A 111 29.32 -13.78 -10.36
C ASP A 111 28.69 -15.00 -9.70
N ALA A 112 28.76 -15.11 -8.39
CA ALA A 112 28.17 -16.22 -7.64
C ALA A 112 27.47 -15.76 -6.36
N ARG A 113 26.64 -16.60 -5.79
CA ARG A 113 25.83 -16.34 -4.58
C ARG A 113 25.90 -17.53 -3.65
N VAL A 114 26.23 -17.27 -2.39
CA VAL A 114 26.12 -18.21 -1.29
C VAL A 114 25.04 -17.69 -0.35
N ALA A 115 24.08 -18.54 0.00
CA ALA A 115 22.99 -18.13 0.88
C ALA A 115 22.97 -18.94 2.18
N HIS A 116 22.67 -18.28 3.29
CA HIS A 116 22.20 -18.97 4.50
C HIS A 116 20.80 -19.55 4.24
N GLU A 117 20.51 -20.75 4.74
CA GLU A 117 19.23 -21.43 4.52
C GLU A 117 18.02 -20.63 5.02
N GLY A 118 18.21 -19.81 6.05
CA GLY A 118 17.23 -18.89 6.61
C GLY A 118 17.02 -17.60 5.81
N ALA A 119 17.83 -17.32 4.78
CA ALA A 119 17.71 -16.11 3.98
C ALA A 119 16.36 -16.03 3.28
N ARG A 120 15.79 -14.83 3.25
CA ARG A 120 14.46 -14.53 2.69
C ARG A 120 14.59 -13.56 1.53
N LEU A 121 14.13 -13.97 0.38
CA LEU A 121 14.21 -13.22 -0.86
C LEU A 121 12.82 -12.73 -1.26
N ALA A 122 12.72 -11.47 -1.70
CA ALA A 122 11.50 -10.93 -2.27
C ALA A 122 11.78 -9.83 -3.28
N LEU A 123 10.84 -9.67 -4.22
CA LEU A 123 10.75 -8.55 -5.15
C LEU A 123 9.40 -7.85 -4.93
N PRO A 124 9.26 -7.02 -3.87
CA PRO A 124 7.98 -6.47 -3.44
C PRO A 124 7.50 -5.28 -4.29
N GLU A 125 8.24 -4.88 -5.32
CA GLU A 125 8.00 -3.69 -6.14
C GLU A 125 6.60 -3.68 -6.76
N ILE A 126 6.03 -4.84 -7.09
CA ILE A 126 4.67 -4.95 -7.63
C ILE A 126 3.62 -4.36 -6.67
N SER A 127 3.82 -4.47 -5.37
CA SER A 127 2.93 -3.89 -4.35
C SER A 127 2.97 -2.36 -4.31
N LEU A 128 3.99 -1.77 -4.93
CA LEU A 128 4.20 -0.34 -5.10
C LEU A 128 3.77 0.16 -6.50
N GLY A 129 3.16 -0.71 -7.32
CA GLY A 129 2.85 -0.43 -8.72
C GLY A 129 4.09 -0.33 -9.61
N MET A 130 5.24 -0.80 -9.11
CA MET A 130 6.52 -0.79 -9.80
C MET A 130 6.87 -2.14 -10.37
N MET A 131 7.72 -2.18 -11.36
CA MET A 131 8.45 -3.38 -11.75
C MET A 131 9.81 -3.42 -11.03
N PRO A 132 10.36 -4.59 -10.74
CA PRO A 132 11.74 -4.72 -10.31
C PRO A 132 12.72 -4.20 -11.37
N GLY A 133 13.81 -3.57 -10.93
CA GLY A 133 14.82 -2.97 -11.81
C GLY A 133 16.25 -3.40 -11.45
N ALA A 134 17.22 -2.63 -11.94
CA ALA A 134 18.65 -2.85 -11.71
C ALA A 134 19.15 -4.23 -12.23
N GLY A 135 18.55 -4.70 -13.31
CA GLY A 135 18.96 -5.92 -14.03
C GLY A 135 18.28 -7.20 -13.58
N VAL A 136 17.39 -7.16 -12.56
CA VAL A 136 16.80 -8.39 -12.03
C VAL A 136 15.87 -9.09 -13.02
N THR A 137 15.10 -8.34 -13.83
CA THR A 137 14.20 -8.95 -14.83
C THR A 137 14.96 -9.64 -15.96
N GLN A 138 16.25 -9.35 -16.09
CA GLN A 138 17.12 -9.92 -17.08
C GLN A 138 18.01 -11.04 -16.52
N ARG A 139 18.54 -10.87 -15.31
CA ARG A 139 19.46 -11.85 -14.72
C ARG A 139 18.74 -13.04 -14.09
N LEU A 140 17.67 -12.79 -13.33
CA LEU A 140 16.97 -13.87 -12.62
C LEU A 140 16.38 -14.92 -13.58
N PRO A 141 15.63 -14.56 -14.65
CA PRO A 141 15.09 -15.59 -15.54
C PRO A 141 16.16 -16.36 -16.32
N ARG A 142 17.35 -15.81 -16.52
CA ARG A 142 18.48 -16.54 -17.12
C ARG A 142 19.04 -17.62 -16.19
N LEU A 143 18.85 -17.49 -14.89
CA LEU A 143 19.28 -18.46 -13.89
C LEU A 143 18.20 -19.53 -13.61
N VAL A 144 16.96 -19.08 -13.36
CA VAL A 144 15.89 -19.95 -12.83
C VAL A 144 14.73 -20.21 -13.82
N GLY A 145 14.77 -19.64 -15.03
CA GLY A 145 13.70 -19.71 -16.01
C GLY A 145 12.56 -18.71 -15.78
N ALA A 146 11.67 -18.57 -16.78
CA ALA A 146 10.60 -17.60 -16.76
C ALA A 146 9.58 -17.85 -15.64
N GLN A 147 9.20 -19.11 -15.41
CA GLN A 147 8.15 -19.43 -14.45
C GLN A 147 8.51 -18.97 -13.04
N ALA A 148 9.66 -19.41 -12.51
CA ALA A 148 10.08 -19.04 -11.15
C ALA A 148 10.32 -17.54 -11.01
N ALA A 149 10.90 -16.90 -12.04
CA ALA A 149 11.14 -15.47 -12.06
C ALA A 149 9.83 -14.67 -12.02
N LEU A 150 8.86 -15.01 -12.88
CA LEU A 150 7.55 -14.35 -12.91
C LEU A 150 6.76 -14.55 -11.62
N GLU A 151 6.76 -15.77 -11.07
CA GLU A 151 6.10 -16.05 -9.79
C GLU A 151 6.65 -15.19 -8.65
N LEU A 152 7.98 -15.05 -8.54
CA LEU A 152 8.60 -14.20 -7.53
C LEU A 152 8.26 -12.71 -7.72
N MET A 153 8.38 -12.20 -8.96
CA MET A 153 8.17 -10.79 -9.29
C MET A 153 6.69 -10.38 -9.17
N LEU A 154 5.77 -11.21 -9.64
CA LEU A 154 4.34 -10.90 -9.66
C LEU A 154 3.64 -11.15 -8.33
N SER A 155 4.16 -12.07 -7.50
CA SER A 155 3.61 -12.27 -6.16
C SER A 155 4.08 -11.22 -5.16
N GLY A 156 5.30 -10.68 -5.33
CA GLY A 156 5.96 -9.82 -4.35
C GLY A 156 6.20 -10.47 -2.98
N ARG A 157 5.89 -11.75 -2.84
CA ARG A 157 5.97 -12.48 -1.58
C ARG A 157 7.40 -12.89 -1.27
N SER A 158 7.72 -12.92 0.03
CA SER A 158 9.00 -13.43 0.51
C SER A 158 9.04 -14.95 0.46
N VAL A 159 10.10 -15.50 -0.12
CA VAL A 159 10.40 -16.94 -0.17
C VAL A 159 11.74 -17.21 0.52
N ARG A 160 11.96 -18.44 0.98
CA ARG A 160 13.25 -18.85 1.55
C ARG A 160 14.28 -19.17 0.46
N ALA A 161 15.56 -19.01 0.73
CA ALA A 161 16.62 -19.43 -0.18
C ALA A 161 16.57 -20.93 -0.49
N THR A 162 16.01 -21.74 0.41
CA THR A 162 15.80 -23.19 0.22
C THR A 162 14.66 -23.56 -0.73
N ASP A 163 13.94 -22.58 -1.29
CA ASP A 163 12.91 -22.84 -2.30
C ASP A 163 13.55 -23.48 -3.54
N ALA A 164 13.09 -24.68 -3.90
CA ALA A 164 13.66 -25.47 -4.98
C ALA A 164 13.64 -24.74 -6.34
N ARG A 165 12.67 -23.86 -6.56
CA ARG A 165 12.55 -23.06 -7.79
C ARG A 165 13.69 -22.06 -7.97
N LEU A 166 14.26 -21.58 -6.85
CA LEU A 166 15.35 -20.60 -6.84
C LEU A 166 16.73 -21.24 -6.68
N ARG A 167 16.80 -22.58 -6.43
CA ARG A 167 18.07 -23.29 -6.23
C ARG A 167 19.13 -23.01 -7.32
N PRO A 168 18.76 -22.92 -8.61
CA PRO A 168 19.74 -22.69 -9.68
C PRO A 168 20.49 -21.35 -9.60
N MET A 169 19.99 -20.36 -8.84
CA MET A 169 20.70 -19.07 -8.69
C MET A 169 21.83 -19.12 -7.66
N PHE A 170 21.92 -20.16 -6.84
CA PHE A 170 22.91 -20.28 -5.77
C PHE A 170 23.98 -21.31 -6.09
N GLU A 171 25.24 -20.97 -5.82
CA GLU A 171 26.31 -21.96 -5.83
C GLU A 171 26.15 -22.92 -4.65
N SER A 172 25.94 -22.36 -3.46
CA SER A 172 25.64 -23.16 -2.27
C SER A 172 24.62 -22.49 -1.35
N ILE A 173 23.90 -23.32 -0.59
CA ILE A 173 23.02 -22.93 0.51
C ILE A 173 23.56 -23.61 1.75
N VAL A 174 23.86 -22.86 2.79
CA VAL A 174 24.54 -23.33 4.00
C VAL A 174 23.71 -23.08 5.24
N ALA A 175 23.81 -23.96 6.22
CA ALA A 175 23.20 -23.80 7.54
C ALA A 175 24.06 -22.94 8.49
N ALA A 176 25.34 -22.78 8.18
CA ALA A 176 26.31 -22.03 8.95
C ALA A 176 26.54 -20.63 8.33
N ASP A 177 27.70 -20.04 8.59
CA ASP A 177 28.08 -18.71 8.12
C ASP A 177 28.24 -18.65 6.59
N ALA A 178 27.31 -17.96 5.94
CA ALA A 178 27.33 -17.76 4.49
C ALA A 178 28.52 -16.90 4.03
N GLU A 179 29.02 -16.00 4.86
CA GLU A 179 30.15 -15.14 4.53
C GLU A 179 31.46 -15.96 4.44
N SER A 180 31.73 -16.82 5.40
CA SER A 180 32.89 -17.70 5.38
C SER A 180 32.85 -18.69 4.20
N ALA A 181 31.68 -19.20 3.88
CA ALA A 181 31.50 -20.06 2.70
C ALA A 181 31.71 -19.28 1.39
N ALA A 182 31.28 -18.02 1.33
CA ALA A 182 31.51 -17.13 0.19
C ALA A 182 33.00 -16.79 0.00
N VAL A 183 33.73 -16.54 1.08
CA VAL A 183 35.19 -16.33 1.03
C VAL A 183 35.90 -17.55 0.45
N THR A 184 35.49 -18.75 0.88
CA THR A 184 36.08 -20.00 0.35
C THR A 184 35.78 -20.16 -1.16
N LEU A 185 34.53 -19.89 -1.58
CA LEU A 185 34.15 -19.90 -2.99
C LEU A 185 34.93 -18.84 -3.80
N ALA A 186 35.04 -17.61 -3.27
CA ALA A 186 35.75 -16.50 -3.91
C ALA A 186 37.20 -16.87 -4.25
N ARG A 187 37.90 -17.50 -3.31
CA ARG A 187 39.27 -18.01 -3.54
C ARG A 187 39.30 -19.08 -4.63
N GLY A 188 38.33 -20.00 -4.61
CA GLY A 188 38.23 -21.04 -5.63
C GLY A 188 38.01 -20.49 -7.03
N LEU A 189 37.16 -19.46 -7.17
CA LEU A 189 36.94 -18.76 -8.44
C LEU A 189 38.21 -18.05 -8.91
N ALA A 190 38.90 -17.32 -8.04
CA ALA A 190 40.12 -16.62 -8.37
C ALA A 190 41.26 -17.57 -8.79
N GLN A 191 41.31 -18.78 -8.24
CA GLN A 191 42.30 -19.81 -8.54
C GLN A 191 41.89 -20.74 -9.71
N GLY A 192 40.67 -20.54 -10.29
CA GLY A 192 40.16 -21.39 -11.36
C GLY A 192 39.76 -22.81 -10.91
N THR A 193 39.65 -23.04 -9.59
CA THR A 193 39.21 -24.34 -9.01
C THR A 193 37.69 -24.42 -8.81
N ALA A 194 36.99 -23.29 -8.94
CA ALA A 194 35.54 -23.20 -8.96
C ALA A 194 35.07 -22.41 -10.19
N HIS A 195 33.80 -22.52 -10.53
CA HIS A 195 33.15 -21.80 -11.64
C HIS A 195 31.84 -21.18 -11.20
N PRO A 196 31.44 -20.05 -11.80
CA PRO A 196 30.12 -19.47 -11.55
C PRO A 196 29.00 -20.45 -11.91
N PRO A 197 27.81 -20.39 -11.26
CA PRO A 197 26.69 -21.25 -11.60
C PRO A 197 26.27 -21.04 -13.06
N PRO A 198 26.02 -22.14 -13.80
CA PRO A 198 25.64 -22.04 -15.22
C PRO A 198 24.26 -21.38 -15.37
N GLN A 199 24.10 -20.53 -16.38
CA GLN A 199 22.84 -19.86 -16.69
C GLN A 199 21.90 -20.83 -17.42
N ARG A 200 21.25 -21.74 -16.70
CA ARG A 200 20.39 -22.79 -17.25
C ARG A 200 18.94 -22.35 -17.48
N GLY A 201 18.54 -21.15 -17.03
CA GLY A 201 17.14 -20.69 -17.14
C GLY A 201 16.63 -20.54 -18.57
N LEU A 202 17.52 -20.41 -19.56
CA LEU A 202 17.18 -20.36 -21.00
C LEU A 202 17.39 -21.70 -21.74
N SER A 203 17.78 -22.77 -21.05
CA SER A 203 18.06 -24.07 -21.69
C SER A 203 16.81 -24.80 -22.22
N ASP A 204 15.62 -24.43 -21.76
CA ASP A 204 14.33 -24.88 -22.29
C ASP A 204 13.54 -23.72 -22.88
N PRO A 205 13.78 -23.36 -24.15
CA PRO A 205 13.09 -22.23 -24.79
C PRO A 205 11.56 -22.43 -24.90
N ALA A 206 11.11 -23.66 -25.11
CA ALA A 206 9.68 -23.96 -25.23
C ALA A 206 8.95 -23.82 -23.90
N GLY A 207 9.51 -24.37 -22.81
CA GLY A 207 9.01 -24.18 -21.45
C GLY A 207 9.01 -22.73 -21.02
N TYR A 208 10.05 -21.97 -21.39
CA TYR A 208 10.12 -20.54 -21.13
C TYR A 208 8.94 -19.79 -21.78
N GLN A 209 8.70 -20.00 -23.09
CA GLN A 209 7.60 -19.36 -23.82
C GLN A 209 6.23 -19.81 -23.31
N LYS A 210 6.08 -21.07 -22.93
CA LYS A 210 4.85 -21.57 -22.30
C LYS A 210 4.54 -20.82 -20.99
N ALA A 211 5.54 -20.60 -20.13
CA ALA A 211 5.38 -19.84 -18.89
C ALA A 211 4.96 -18.39 -19.16
N VAL A 212 5.64 -17.70 -20.10
CA VAL A 212 5.30 -16.34 -20.55
C VAL A 212 3.86 -16.28 -21.07
N ALA A 213 3.48 -17.21 -21.96
CA ALA A 213 2.12 -17.26 -22.52
C ALA A 213 1.05 -17.52 -21.47
N THR A 214 1.35 -18.33 -20.45
CA THR A 214 0.43 -18.59 -19.34
C THR A 214 0.15 -17.32 -18.54
N VAL A 215 1.20 -16.60 -18.14
CA VAL A 215 1.06 -15.33 -17.41
C VAL A 215 0.35 -14.29 -18.28
N ARG A 216 0.67 -14.22 -19.58
CA ARG A 216 0.02 -13.29 -20.52
C ARG A 216 -1.51 -13.45 -20.57
N ARG A 217 -2.02 -14.66 -20.49
CA ARG A 217 -3.47 -14.91 -20.44
C ARG A 217 -4.12 -14.36 -19.18
N HIS A 218 -3.40 -14.36 -18.04
CA HIS A 218 -3.89 -13.82 -16.77
C HIS A 218 -3.77 -12.29 -16.70
N VAL A 219 -2.66 -11.74 -17.19
CA VAL A 219 -2.42 -10.29 -17.23
C VAL A 219 -3.32 -9.62 -18.29
N GLY A 220 -3.66 -10.34 -19.36
CA GLY A 220 -4.52 -9.85 -20.44
C GLY A 220 -3.90 -8.64 -21.18
N THR A 221 -4.76 -7.68 -21.53
CA THR A 221 -4.36 -6.41 -22.15
C THR A 221 -4.13 -5.29 -21.13
N ALA A 222 -4.09 -5.64 -19.83
CA ALA A 222 -3.89 -4.66 -18.77
C ALA A 222 -2.58 -3.90 -18.96
N LYS A 223 -2.62 -2.60 -18.67
CA LYS A 223 -1.42 -1.76 -18.54
C LYS A 223 -1.04 -1.74 -17.07
N GLY A 224 0.26 -1.78 -16.76
CA GLY A 224 0.69 -1.72 -15.37
C GLY A 224 1.96 -2.52 -15.13
N ALA A 225 2.40 -2.56 -13.89
CA ALA A 225 3.65 -3.21 -13.49
C ALA A 225 3.73 -4.68 -13.92
N ALA A 226 2.62 -5.44 -13.82
CA ALA A 226 2.59 -6.84 -14.24
C ALA A 226 2.85 -7.03 -15.75
N ALA A 227 2.30 -6.15 -16.58
CA ALA A 227 2.54 -6.17 -18.03
C ALA A 227 3.99 -5.83 -18.36
N ASP A 228 4.57 -4.85 -17.67
CA ASP A 228 5.96 -4.45 -17.89
C ASP A 228 6.94 -5.53 -17.42
N ILE A 229 6.68 -6.17 -16.27
CA ILE A 229 7.43 -7.35 -15.80
C ILE A 229 7.39 -8.46 -16.86
N LEU A 230 6.21 -8.76 -17.40
CA LEU A 230 6.06 -9.80 -18.41
C LEU A 230 6.86 -9.48 -19.67
N ARG A 231 6.79 -8.24 -20.16
CA ARG A 231 7.57 -7.78 -21.34
C ARG A 231 9.08 -7.88 -21.10
N ALA A 232 9.54 -7.44 -19.92
CA ALA A 232 10.96 -7.49 -19.57
C ALA A 232 11.48 -8.94 -19.43
N VAL A 233 10.70 -9.84 -18.81
CA VAL A 233 11.06 -11.25 -18.68
C VAL A 233 11.04 -11.97 -20.04
N GLU A 234 10.08 -11.68 -20.92
CA GLU A 234 10.07 -12.20 -22.28
C GLU A 234 11.31 -11.76 -23.06
N ALA A 235 11.69 -10.48 -22.94
CA ALA A 235 12.88 -9.94 -23.58
C ALA A 235 14.18 -10.62 -23.10
N ALA A 236 14.21 -11.16 -21.89
CA ALA A 236 15.37 -11.87 -21.37
C ALA A 236 15.75 -13.11 -22.18
N GLN A 237 14.78 -13.76 -22.84
CA GLN A 237 15.06 -14.84 -23.77
C GLN A 237 15.41 -14.35 -25.20
N LEU A 238 14.78 -13.27 -25.62
CA LEU A 238 14.84 -12.82 -27.01
C LEU A 238 16.03 -11.90 -27.31
N LEU A 239 16.54 -11.19 -26.29
CA LEU A 239 17.60 -10.20 -26.44
C LEU A 239 18.89 -10.65 -25.73
N PRO A 240 20.07 -10.28 -26.25
CA PRO A 240 21.31 -10.31 -25.49
C PRO A 240 21.19 -9.50 -24.20
N LEU A 241 21.95 -9.89 -23.15
CA LEU A 241 21.86 -9.26 -21.84
C LEU A 241 21.98 -7.72 -21.86
N PRO A 242 22.92 -7.09 -22.60
CA PRO A 242 23.02 -5.63 -22.60
C PRO A 242 21.77 -4.92 -23.14
N GLN A 243 21.18 -5.45 -24.21
CA GLN A 243 19.95 -4.91 -24.80
C GLN A 243 18.74 -5.14 -23.90
N GLY A 244 18.68 -6.29 -23.23
CA GLY A 244 17.65 -6.58 -22.22
C GLY A 244 17.72 -5.64 -21.04
N LEU A 245 18.93 -5.33 -20.54
CA LEU A 245 19.13 -4.36 -19.47
C LEU A 245 18.69 -2.95 -19.86
N ALA A 246 19.01 -2.51 -21.10
CA ALA A 246 18.56 -1.22 -21.60
C ALA A 246 17.04 -1.14 -21.73
N LEU A 247 16.39 -2.21 -22.19
CA LEU A 247 14.92 -2.28 -22.23
C LEU A 247 14.30 -2.23 -20.82
N GLU A 248 14.87 -2.97 -19.88
CA GLU A 248 14.41 -2.93 -18.48
C GLU A 248 14.46 -1.51 -17.92
N GLU A 249 15.56 -0.79 -18.14
CA GLU A 249 15.77 0.57 -17.65
C GLU A 249 14.68 1.53 -18.18
N VAL A 250 14.38 1.49 -19.48
CA VAL A 250 13.31 2.30 -20.10
C VAL A 250 11.95 1.95 -19.48
N LEU A 251 11.59 0.66 -19.38
CA LEU A 251 10.32 0.23 -18.80
C LEU A 251 10.20 0.63 -17.32
N PHE A 252 11.30 0.55 -16.59
CA PHE A 252 11.34 0.92 -15.18
C PHE A 252 11.10 2.43 -14.99
N GLU A 253 11.78 3.28 -15.78
CA GLU A 253 11.62 4.73 -15.72
C GLU A 253 10.20 5.18 -16.09
N GLU A 254 9.65 4.66 -17.20
CA GLU A 254 8.27 4.92 -17.59
C GLU A 254 7.29 4.51 -16.48
N ARG A 255 7.52 3.33 -15.87
CA ARG A 255 6.68 2.83 -14.79
C ARG A 255 6.80 3.70 -13.53
N ALA A 256 7.99 4.09 -13.14
CA ALA A 256 8.24 4.93 -11.96
C ALA A 256 7.51 6.28 -12.05
N GLN A 257 7.39 6.84 -13.26
CA GLN A 257 6.72 8.11 -13.51
C GLN A 257 5.20 7.98 -13.68
N SER A 258 4.64 6.77 -13.79
CA SER A 258 3.22 6.58 -14.00
C SER A 258 2.38 7.04 -12.80
N ARG A 259 1.16 7.52 -13.08
CA ARG A 259 0.21 7.93 -12.04
C ARG A 259 -0.08 6.80 -11.04
N SER A 260 -0.32 5.59 -11.55
CA SER A 260 -0.64 4.44 -10.70
C SER A 260 0.51 4.06 -9.77
N ALA A 261 1.77 4.08 -10.24
CA ALA A 261 2.92 3.81 -9.39
C ALA A 261 3.09 4.87 -8.29
N ARG A 262 2.98 6.16 -8.64
CA ARG A 262 3.01 7.25 -7.64
C ARG A 262 1.91 7.10 -6.60
N ALA A 263 0.69 6.80 -7.04
CA ALA A 263 -0.47 6.58 -6.18
C ALA A 263 -0.26 5.40 -5.21
N MET A 264 0.22 4.25 -5.72
CA MET A 264 0.47 3.07 -4.89
C MET A 264 1.60 3.30 -3.88
N ARG A 265 2.69 4.00 -4.27
CA ARG A 265 3.75 4.40 -3.33
C ARG A 265 3.23 5.36 -2.27
N HIS A 266 2.41 6.34 -2.67
CA HIS A 266 1.76 7.24 -1.73
C HIS A 266 0.95 6.49 -0.68
N VAL A 267 0.06 5.56 -1.10
CA VAL A 267 -0.72 4.74 -0.17
C VAL A 267 0.19 3.91 0.75
N HIS A 268 1.23 3.28 0.20
CA HIS A 268 2.19 2.50 0.99
C HIS A 268 2.88 3.33 2.08
N VAL A 269 3.36 4.51 1.72
CA VAL A 269 3.99 5.45 2.67
C VAL A 269 2.97 5.96 3.70
N ALA A 270 1.75 6.28 3.26
CA ALA A 270 0.69 6.72 4.16
C ALA A 270 0.31 5.64 5.17
N GLU A 271 0.18 4.37 4.74
CA GLU A 271 -0.05 3.23 5.64
C GLU A 271 1.08 3.02 6.65
N ALA A 272 2.33 3.13 6.22
CA ALA A 272 3.49 3.03 7.12
C ALA A 272 3.48 4.15 8.17
N ARG A 273 3.16 5.39 7.73
CA ARG A 273 3.03 6.54 8.63
C ARG A 273 1.84 6.42 9.57
N ALA A 274 0.72 5.87 9.11
CA ALA A 274 -0.47 5.65 9.95
C ALA A 274 -0.18 4.69 11.12
N ARG A 275 0.66 3.67 10.92
CA ARG A 275 1.11 2.73 11.96
C ARG A 275 2.11 3.37 12.94
N ALA A 276 2.86 4.38 12.52
CA ALA A 276 3.83 5.09 13.36
C ALA A 276 3.14 6.13 14.24
N LEU A 277 2.48 5.69 15.30
CA LEU A 277 1.75 6.55 16.23
C LEU A 277 2.70 7.31 17.16
N PRO A 278 2.38 8.58 17.50
CA PRO A 278 3.13 9.34 18.50
C PRO A 278 3.15 8.63 19.87
N GLU A 279 2.05 8.00 20.26
CA GLU A 279 1.89 7.30 21.53
C GLU A 279 2.89 6.15 21.69
N ALA A 280 3.27 5.47 20.63
CA ALA A 280 4.26 4.39 20.67
C ALA A 280 5.69 4.90 21.01
N ARG A 281 5.94 6.20 20.88
CA ARG A 281 7.20 6.86 21.27
C ARG A 281 7.15 7.43 22.68
N LEU A 282 5.95 7.67 23.23
CA LEU A 282 5.74 8.33 24.52
C LEU A 282 5.64 7.36 25.69
N ALA A 283 5.26 6.11 25.43
CA ALA A 283 5.05 5.12 26.48
C ALA A 283 5.34 3.70 25.99
N ASN A 284 5.78 2.84 26.93
CA ASN A 284 5.86 1.41 26.67
C ASN A 284 4.46 0.86 26.36
N PRO A 285 4.29 0.06 25.28
CA PRO A 285 2.99 -0.49 24.92
C PRO A 285 2.48 -1.43 26.01
N ARG A 286 1.22 -1.24 26.42
CA ARG A 286 0.55 -2.18 27.30
C ARG A 286 0.50 -3.56 26.65
N LYS A 287 0.86 -4.60 27.38
CA LYS A 287 0.75 -5.96 26.90
C LYS A 287 -0.73 -6.37 26.86
N ILE A 288 -1.20 -6.80 25.70
CA ILE A 288 -2.56 -7.32 25.48
C ILE A 288 -2.41 -8.76 25.01
N SER A 289 -2.88 -9.71 25.82
CA SER A 289 -2.81 -11.15 25.55
C SER A 289 -4.13 -11.86 25.85
N ARG A 290 -5.02 -11.24 26.62
CA ARG A 290 -6.32 -11.78 27.03
C ARG A 290 -7.41 -10.75 26.72
N ILE A 291 -8.37 -11.15 25.90
CA ILE A 291 -9.43 -10.27 25.40
C ILE A 291 -10.79 -10.84 25.79
N ALA A 292 -11.54 -10.07 26.53
CA ALA A 292 -12.95 -10.35 26.81
C ALA A 292 -13.83 -9.70 25.75
N LEU A 293 -14.85 -10.41 25.28
CA LEU A 293 -15.77 -9.98 24.24
C LEU A 293 -17.19 -9.95 24.78
N THR A 294 -17.86 -8.81 24.62
CA THR A 294 -19.31 -8.68 24.84
C THR A 294 -19.99 -8.33 23.52
N GLY A 295 -21.10 -8.99 23.22
CA GLY A 295 -21.83 -8.81 21.98
C GLY A 295 -21.18 -9.48 20.73
N PRO A 296 -21.69 -9.19 19.52
CA PRO A 296 -21.21 -9.79 18.29
C PRO A 296 -19.83 -9.23 17.89
N LEU A 297 -18.90 -10.12 17.58
CA LEU A 297 -17.63 -9.80 16.93
C LEU A 297 -17.59 -10.55 15.59
N SER A 298 -17.07 -9.92 14.52
CA SER A 298 -16.88 -10.63 13.28
C SER A 298 -15.86 -11.78 13.45
N ASP A 299 -16.14 -12.92 12.82
CA ASP A 299 -15.26 -14.08 12.87
C ASP A 299 -13.87 -13.74 12.33
N ALA A 300 -13.81 -12.96 11.26
CA ALA A 300 -12.55 -12.51 10.65
C ALA A 300 -11.67 -11.69 11.61
N LEU A 301 -12.25 -10.81 12.42
CA LEU A 301 -11.49 -10.08 13.44
C LEU A 301 -11.04 -11.01 14.56
N GLY A 302 -11.93 -11.90 15.03
CA GLY A 302 -11.62 -12.88 16.06
C GLY A 302 -10.45 -13.80 15.69
N GLU A 303 -10.48 -14.39 14.50
CA GLU A 303 -9.40 -15.25 13.97
C GLU A 303 -8.05 -14.53 13.92
N ARG A 304 -8.02 -13.26 13.50
CA ARG A 304 -6.79 -12.47 13.46
C ARG A 304 -6.21 -12.19 14.85
N LEU A 305 -7.07 -11.88 15.82
CA LEU A 305 -6.64 -11.66 17.20
C LEU A 305 -6.06 -12.94 17.82
N VAL A 306 -6.67 -14.09 17.55
CA VAL A 306 -6.14 -15.40 17.98
C VAL A 306 -4.80 -15.70 17.29
N ALA A 307 -4.69 -15.47 15.99
CA ALA A 307 -3.44 -15.63 15.24
C ALA A 307 -2.32 -14.70 15.75
N ALA A 308 -2.66 -13.56 16.31
CA ALA A 308 -1.73 -12.65 16.99
C ALA A 308 -1.32 -13.12 18.41
N GLY A 309 -1.79 -14.29 18.85
CA GLY A 309 -1.45 -14.89 20.14
C GLY A 309 -2.35 -14.45 21.30
N CYS A 310 -3.54 -13.90 21.04
CA CYS A 310 -4.49 -13.52 22.08
C CYS A 310 -5.45 -14.66 22.44
N ALA A 311 -5.72 -14.84 23.73
CA ALA A 311 -6.81 -15.66 24.22
C ALA A 311 -8.11 -14.84 24.22
N LEU A 312 -9.15 -15.35 23.55
CA LEU A 312 -10.47 -14.72 23.49
C LEU A 312 -11.46 -15.46 24.40
N ARG A 313 -12.25 -14.70 25.17
CA ARG A 313 -13.32 -15.22 26.00
C ARG A 313 -14.59 -14.41 25.79
N ARG A 314 -15.68 -15.05 25.40
CA ARG A 314 -17.00 -14.41 25.40
C ARG A 314 -17.53 -14.35 26.82
N VAL A 315 -18.00 -13.19 27.24
CA VAL A 315 -18.60 -12.97 28.56
C VAL A 315 -20.00 -12.39 28.37
N PRO A 316 -20.97 -12.76 29.27
CA PRO A 316 -22.29 -12.14 29.28
C PRO A 316 -22.18 -10.62 29.50
N ASP A 317 -23.17 -9.86 29.01
CA ASP A 317 -23.20 -8.39 29.10
C ASP A 317 -23.17 -7.81 30.52
N GLU A 318 -23.44 -8.63 31.54
CA GLU A 318 -23.49 -8.25 32.96
C GLU A 318 -22.35 -8.87 33.82
N GLY A 319 -21.34 -9.47 33.20
CA GLY A 319 -20.29 -10.18 33.92
C GLY A 319 -19.33 -9.25 34.67
N PRO A 320 -19.07 -9.50 36.00
CA PRO A 320 -18.04 -8.79 36.72
C PRO A 320 -16.67 -9.13 36.11
N GLY A 321 -15.83 -8.12 35.98
CA GLY A 321 -14.44 -8.34 35.64
C GLY A 321 -13.76 -9.14 36.75
N ASP A 322 -13.45 -10.40 36.47
CA ASP A 322 -12.60 -11.24 37.31
C ASP A 322 -11.11 -10.85 37.20
N GLY A 323 -10.81 -9.70 36.61
CA GLY A 323 -9.44 -9.24 36.33
C GLY A 323 -8.70 -10.09 35.29
N TRP A 324 -9.38 -11.04 34.61
CA TRP A 324 -8.76 -11.92 33.64
C TRP A 324 -8.33 -11.19 32.35
N ALA A 325 -9.11 -10.20 31.86
CA ALA A 325 -8.89 -9.56 30.58
C ALA A 325 -7.95 -8.35 30.67
N ASP A 326 -7.01 -8.26 29.74
CA ASP A 326 -6.17 -7.09 29.54
C ASP A 326 -6.91 -6.03 28.69
N LEU A 327 -7.81 -6.48 27.79
CA LEU A 327 -8.63 -5.68 26.90
C LEU A 327 -10.07 -6.21 26.88
N TRP A 328 -11.04 -5.29 26.90
CA TRP A 328 -12.44 -5.58 26.63
C TRP A 328 -12.83 -5.02 25.27
N ILE A 329 -13.45 -5.83 24.42
CA ILE A 329 -14.05 -5.38 23.17
C ILE A 329 -15.56 -5.47 23.36
N GLU A 330 -16.23 -4.31 23.32
CA GLU A 330 -17.65 -4.17 23.63
C GLU A 330 -18.44 -3.82 22.36
N ALA A 331 -19.42 -4.66 22.01
CA ALA A 331 -20.45 -4.37 20.98
C ALA A 331 -21.82 -4.24 21.68
N GLY A 332 -21.99 -3.20 22.53
CA GLY A 332 -23.21 -3.02 23.32
C GLY A 332 -23.07 -1.96 24.42
N PRO A 333 -24.03 -1.85 25.37
CA PRO A 333 -23.98 -0.87 26.45
C PRO A 333 -22.80 -1.12 27.40
N PRO A 334 -22.32 -0.11 28.17
CA PRO A 334 -21.04 -0.12 28.87
C PRO A 334 -21.01 -1.06 30.09
N ALA A 335 -19.92 -1.83 30.22
CA ALA A 335 -19.57 -2.69 31.35
C ALA A 335 -18.66 -1.99 32.41
N PRO A 336 -18.34 -2.59 33.60
CA PRO A 336 -17.67 -1.92 34.71
C PRO A 336 -16.17 -1.52 34.50
N ALA A 337 -15.61 -0.73 35.41
CA ALA A 337 -14.54 0.26 35.24
C ALA A 337 -13.07 -0.19 35.38
N ALA A 338 -12.61 -1.42 35.10
CA ALA A 338 -11.26 -1.86 35.50
C ALA A 338 -10.24 -2.23 34.39
N ALA A 339 -10.61 -2.33 33.10
CA ALA A 339 -9.70 -2.71 32.01
C ALA A 339 -9.73 -1.70 30.87
N THR A 340 -8.70 -1.73 29.98
CA THR A 340 -8.75 -0.97 28.72
C THR A 340 -9.94 -1.46 27.90
N ARG A 341 -10.79 -0.53 27.47
CA ARG A 341 -12.02 -0.82 26.74
C ARG A 341 -11.95 -0.29 25.33
N LEU A 342 -12.26 -1.15 24.40
CA LEU A 342 -12.39 -0.83 22.99
C LEU A 342 -13.85 -1.06 22.58
N ARG A 343 -14.56 0.00 22.26
CA ARG A 343 -15.96 -0.07 21.82
C ARG A 343 -16.04 -0.25 20.32
N LEU A 344 -16.83 -1.23 19.88
CA LEU A 344 -17.10 -1.38 18.46
C LEU A 344 -18.14 -0.35 18.02
N ASP A 345 -17.86 0.34 16.91
CA ASP A 345 -18.85 1.16 16.21
C ASP A 345 -19.81 0.25 15.43
N THR A 346 -21.03 0.12 15.92
CA THR A 346 -22.11 -0.65 15.29
C THR A 346 -22.97 0.20 14.36
N GLY A 347 -22.47 1.37 13.91
CA GLY A 347 -23.20 2.31 13.05
C GLY A 347 -23.76 3.53 13.77
N ALA A 348 -23.73 3.56 15.11
CA ALA A 348 -24.16 4.71 15.91
C ALA A 348 -23.10 5.82 15.99
N GLY A 349 -21.89 5.54 15.57
CA GLY A 349 -20.73 6.43 15.64
C GLY A 349 -19.93 6.32 16.91
N PHE A 350 -18.77 6.98 16.93
CA PHE A 350 -17.87 7.01 18.08
C PHE A 350 -18.41 7.87 19.22
N GLY A 351 -18.25 7.40 20.45
CA GLY A 351 -18.54 8.20 21.65
C GLY A 351 -17.47 9.25 21.93
N SER A 352 -17.78 10.15 22.86
CA SER A 352 -16.88 11.24 23.27
C SER A 352 -15.77 10.81 24.23
N THR A 353 -15.81 9.60 24.77
CA THR A 353 -14.86 9.08 25.77
C THR A 353 -14.32 7.71 25.39
N GLY A 354 -13.08 7.42 25.76
CA GLY A 354 -12.47 6.11 25.63
C GLY A 354 -11.89 5.79 24.23
N LEU A 355 -11.82 4.50 23.94
CA LEU A 355 -11.30 3.94 22.68
C LEU A 355 -12.46 3.34 21.88
N TRP A 356 -12.44 3.57 20.57
CA TRP A 356 -13.45 3.10 19.65
C TRP A 356 -12.83 2.41 18.47
N LEU A 357 -13.48 1.37 17.96
CA LEU A 357 -13.04 0.60 16.80
C LEU A 357 -14.15 0.50 15.77
N ARG A 358 -13.85 0.92 14.56
CA ARG A 358 -14.61 0.53 13.37
C ARG A 358 -13.75 -0.43 12.56
N TYR A 359 -14.22 -1.64 12.35
CA TYR A 359 -13.50 -2.66 11.60
C TYR A 359 -14.20 -2.94 10.28
N ALA A 360 -13.43 -3.03 9.19
CA ALA A 360 -13.91 -3.42 7.87
C ALA A 360 -13.59 -4.89 7.62
N ASP A 361 -14.61 -5.74 7.50
CA ASP A 361 -14.43 -7.18 7.27
C ASP A 361 -13.89 -7.52 5.89
N THR A 362 -14.19 -6.71 4.89
CA THR A 362 -13.77 -6.92 3.49
C THR A 362 -12.28 -6.70 3.27
N THR A 363 -11.68 -5.81 4.06
CA THR A 363 -10.25 -5.58 4.12
C THR A 363 -9.86 -5.53 5.59
N PRO A 364 -8.76 -6.19 6.02
CA PRO A 364 -8.35 -6.17 7.43
C PRO A 364 -7.86 -4.78 7.84
N PHE A 365 -8.81 -3.87 8.03
CA PHE A 365 -8.55 -2.46 8.31
C PHE A 365 -9.46 -1.94 9.42
N ALA A 366 -8.91 -1.06 10.25
CA ALA A 366 -9.59 -0.47 11.39
C ALA A 366 -9.43 1.06 11.45
N GLU A 367 -10.49 1.76 11.80
CA GLU A 367 -10.42 3.12 12.30
C GLU A 367 -10.39 3.05 13.84
N LEU A 368 -9.29 3.50 14.44
CA LEU A 368 -9.12 3.55 15.89
C LEU A 368 -9.43 4.96 16.39
N GLY A 369 -10.63 5.16 16.90
CA GLY A 369 -11.05 6.41 17.54
C GLY A 369 -10.44 6.54 18.94
N VAL A 370 -9.69 7.61 19.17
CA VAL A 370 -9.02 7.89 20.45
C VAL A 370 -9.55 9.21 21.01
N ALA A 371 -10.28 9.14 22.11
CA ALA A 371 -10.76 10.32 22.82
C ALA A 371 -9.63 11.00 23.63
N PRO A 372 -9.76 12.30 23.96
CA PRO A 372 -8.83 12.98 24.86
C PRO A 372 -8.73 12.27 26.22
N GLY A 373 -7.50 12.19 26.77
CA GLY A 373 -7.25 11.60 28.08
C GLY A 373 -7.05 10.07 28.10
N VAL A 374 -7.15 9.38 26.95
CA VAL A 374 -6.80 7.96 26.86
C VAL A 374 -5.29 7.78 27.10
N PRO A 375 -4.86 6.84 27.98
CA PRO A 375 -3.44 6.62 28.25
C PRO A 375 -2.66 6.22 26.98
N ALA A 376 -1.51 6.85 26.74
CA ALA A 376 -0.66 6.55 25.60
C ALA A 376 -0.22 5.06 25.53
N ALA A 377 -0.02 4.43 26.68
CA ALA A 377 0.33 3.00 26.77
C ALA A 377 -0.76 2.07 26.20
N ASP A 378 -2.03 2.44 26.36
CA ASP A 378 -3.18 1.68 25.85
C ASP A 378 -3.28 1.80 24.34
N VAL A 379 -3.12 3.02 23.80
CA VAL A 379 -3.10 3.27 22.35
C VAL A 379 -1.92 2.54 21.69
N ALA A 380 -0.74 2.62 22.30
CA ALA A 380 0.46 1.92 21.82
C ALA A 380 0.29 0.39 21.88
N GLY A 381 -0.38 -0.12 22.92
CA GLY A 381 -0.70 -1.54 23.07
C GLY A 381 -1.63 -2.05 21.96
N LEU A 382 -2.68 -1.30 21.62
CA LEU A 382 -3.59 -1.62 20.52
C LEU A 382 -2.89 -1.54 19.17
N ALA A 383 -2.07 -0.52 18.92
CA ALA A 383 -1.30 -0.41 17.68
C ALA A 383 -0.37 -1.61 17.47
N ARG A 384 0.30 -2.07 18.55
CA ARG A 384 1.11 -3.28 18.51
C ARG A 384 0.27 -4.53 18.24
N LEU A 385 -0.88 -4.67 18.90
CA LEU A 385 -1.80 -5.78 18.68
C LEU A 385 -2.27 -5.84 17.23
N PHE A 386 -2.71 -4.72 16.65
CA PHE A 386 -3.17 -4.66 15.26
C PHE A 386 -2.04 -5.00 14.27
N THR A 387 -0.81 -4.55 14.56
CA THR A 387 0.35 -4.92 13.75
C THR A 387 0.60 -6.43 13.77
N LEU A 388 0.56 -7.08 14.94
CA LEU A 388 0.70 -8.53 15.09
C LEU A 388 -0.45 -9.31 14.42
N ALA A 389 -1.67 -8.78 14.51
CA ALA A 389 -2.86 -9.33 13.88
C ALA A 389 -2.93 -9.05 12.36
N GLN A 390 -1.94 -8.36 11.80
CA GLN A 390 -1.92 -7.93 10.39
C GLN A 390 -3.17 -7.13 10.01
N ILE A 391 -3.62 -6.26 10.90
CA ILE A 391 -4.72 -5.31 10.68
C ILE A 391 -4.10 -3.95 10.35
N GLY A 392 -4.40 -3.40 9.17
CA GLY A 392 -4.13 -2.01 8.85
C GLY A 392 -4.98 -1.09 9.72
N PHE A 393 -4.47 0.06 10.13
CA PHE A 393 -5.27 0.97 10.93
C PHE A 393 -4.88 2.43 10.74
N VAL A 394 -5.84 3.31 11.00
CA VAL A 394 -5.66 4.75 11.13
C VAL A 394 -6.19 5.21 12.48
N ARG A 395 -5.42 6.07 13.15
CA ARG A 395 -5.87 6.74 14.37
C ARG A 395 -6.74 7.94 14.04
N ALA A 396 -7.99 7.89 14.47
CA ALA A 396 -8.92 9.00 14.43
C ALA A 396 -8.91 9.77 15.76
N THR A 397 -8.77 11.08 15.71
CA THR A 397 -8.94 11.98 16.86
C THR A 397 -10.34 12.57 16.77
N LEU A 398 -11.15 12.34 17.78
CA LEU A 398 -12.53 12.80 17.78
C LEU A 398 -12.74 13.83 18.90
N PRO A 399 -13.17 15.05 18.58
CA PRO A 399 -13.48 16.05 19.59
C PRO A 399 -14.79 15.77 20.34
N ALA A 400 -15.70 14.97 19.78
CA ALA A 400 -17.01 14.63 20.36
C ALA A 400 -17.58 13.37 19.71
N ALA A 401 -18.64 12.78 20.30
CA ALA A 401 -19.41 11.70 19.72
C ALA A 401 -19.77 11.99 18.25
N GLY A 402 -19.41 11.09 17.35
CA GLY A 402 -19.62 11.29 15.92
C GLY A 402 -19.45 10.01 15.10
N PRO A 403 -19.89 10.01 13.84
CA PRO A 403 -19.65 8.90 12.94
C PRO A 403 -18.15 8.74 12.69
N GLY A 404 -17.70 7.50 12.40
CA GLY A 404 -16.34 7.24 11.94
C GLY A 404 -16.01 8.02 10.66
N ILE A 405 -14.74 8.28 10.44
CA ILE A 405 -14.25 9.08 9.31
C ILE A 405 -14.71 8.51 7.98
N GLY A 406 -14.60 7.19 7.81
CA GLY A 406 -15.07 6.52 6.60
C GLY A 406 -16.58 6.68 6.37
N HIS A 407 -17.40 6.71 7.43
CA HIS A 407 -18.84 7.01 7.31
C HIS A 407 -19.10 8.44 6.82
N VAL A 408 -18.29 9.41 7.29
CA VAL A 408 -18.38 10.81 6.84
C VAL A 408 -18.04 10.91 5.34
N LEU A 409 -16.96 10.29 4.91
CA LEU A 409 -16.54 10.30 3.51
C LEU A 409 -17.50 9.53 2.61
N GLN A 410 -18.01 8.37 3.05
CA GLN A 410 -19.04 7.62 2.34
C GLN A 410 -20.33 8.45 2.21
N GLY A 411 -20.75 9.10 3.30
CA GLY A 411 -21.93 9.97 3.28
C GLY A 411 -21.80 11.15 2.34
N ALA A 412 -20.61 11.76 2.27
CA ALA A 412 -20.35 12.84 1.32
C ALA A 412 -20.46 12.35 -0.14
N LEU A 413 -19.95 11.15 -0.43
CA LEU A 413 -20.04 10.52 -1.75
C LEU A 413 -21.50 10.22 -2.12
N ASP A 414 -22.26 9.64 -1.20
CA ASP A 414 -23.66 9.28 -1.42
C ASP A 414 -24.54 10.52 -1.59
N LEU A 415 -24.35 11.55 -0.76
CA LEU A 415 -25.09 12.81 -0.88
C LEU A 415 -24.74 13.56 -2.17
N ALA A 416 -23.48 13.51 -2.61
CA ALA A 416 -23.10 14.05 -3.90
C ALA A 416 -23.77 13.30 -5.06
N ALA A 417 -23.80 11.96 -5.01
CA ALA A 417 -24.51 11.14 -5.98
C ALA A 417 -26.00 11.49 -6.07
N LEU A 418 -26.67 11.61 -4.91
CA LEU A 418 -28.09 12.00 -4.86
C LEU A 418 -28.32 13.42 -5.41
N ALA A 419 -27.41 14.35 -5.16
CA ALA A 419 -27.49 15.70 -5.71
C ALA A 419 -27.28 15.72 -7.24
N LEU A 420 -26.39 14.88 -7.78
CA LEU A 420 -26.20 14.72 -9.23
C LEU A 420 -27.43 14.10 -9.89
N LEU A 421 -28.03 13.07 -9.29
CA LEU A 421 -29.28 12.48 -9.78
C LEU A 421 -30.43 13.49 -9.78
N ARG A 422 -30.50 14.34 -8.75
CA ARG A 422 -31.49 15.43 -8.69
C ARG A 422 -31.25 16.47 -9.79
N ALA A 423 -30.02 16.71 -10.15
CA ALA A 423 -29.63 17.60 -11.26
C ALA A 423 -29.86 16.99 -12.66
N GLY A 424 -30.35 15.74 -12.74
CA GLY A 424 -30.69 15.06 -14.00
C GLY A 424 -29.55 14.23 -14.61
N VAL A 425 -28.47 13.97 -13.87
CA VAL A 425 -27.42 13.02 -14.31
C VAL A 425 -27.97 11.60 -14.16
N SER A 426 -27.69 10.73 -15.13
CA SER A 426 -28.15 9.33 -15.09
C SER A 426 -27.44 8.51 -14.01
N VAL A 427 -28.12 7.46 -13.49
CA VAL A 427 -27.53 6.50 -12.54
C VAL A 427 -26.24 5.89 -13.07
N ALA A 428 -26.24 5.53 -14.36
CA ALA A 428 -25.07 4.93 -15.02
C ALA A 428 -23.86 5.86 -15.02
N GLU A 429 -24.07 7.15 -15.31
CA GLU A 429 -22.97 8.12 -15.36
C GLU A 429 -22.43 8.49 -13.98
N VAL A 430 -23.30 8.57 -12.95
CA VAL A 430 -22.87 8.77 -11.58
C VAL A 430 -21.96 7.62 -11.13
N ASP A 431 -22.39 6.38 -11.37
CA ASP A 431 -21.60 5.20 -10.96
C ASP A 431 -20.34 5.02 -11.82
N ALA A 432 -20.41 5.35 -13.13
CA ALA A 432 -19.22 5.37 -13.99
C ALA A 432 -18.19 6.41 -13.51
N GLY A 433 -18.65 7.59 -13.07
CA GLY A 433 -17.78 8.62 -12.49
C GLY A 433 -17.04 8.14 -11.24
N ALA A 434 -17.71 7.43 -10.35
CA ALA A 434 -17.06 6.83 -9.19
C ALA A 434 -16.08 5.70 -9.58
N THR A 435 -16.44 4.90 -10.58
CA THR A 435 -15.52 3.86 -11.10
C THR A 435 -14.28 4.48 -11.72
N ALA A 436 -14.40 5.60 -12.42
CA ALA A 436 -13.26 6.36 -12.96
C ALA A 436 -12.34 6.90 -11.84
N LEU A 437 -12.89 7.24 -10.67
CA LEU A 437 -12.11 7.57 -9.47
C LEU A 437 -11.44 6.35 -8.82
N GLY A 438 -11.68 5.14 -9.33
CA GLY A 438 -11.07 3.92 -8.83
C GLY A 438 -11.90 3.16 -7.80
N PHE A 439 -13.15 3.51 -7.56
CA PHE A 439 -14.04 2.71 -6.70
C PHE A 439 -14.49 1.43 -7.43
N ALA A 440 -14.49 0.32 -6.72
CA ALA A 440 -14.93 -0.98 -7.27
C ALA A 440 -16.42 -0.99 -7.62
N ARG A 441 -17.22 -0.15 -6.97
CA ARG A 441 -18.65 0.04 -7.20
C ARG A 441 -19.01 1.50 -7.06
N GLY A 442 -19.95 1.95 -7.89
CA GLY A 442 -20.50 3.29 -7.75
C GLY A 442 -21.42 3.44 -6.53
N PRO A 443 -21.70 4.68 -6.10
CA PRO A 443 -22.50 4.96 -4.93
C PRO A 443 -23.95 4.49 -5.08
N CYS A 444 -24.57 4.59 -6.26
CA CYS A 444 -25.94 4.13 -6.48
C CYS A 444 -26.08 2.61 -6.29
N LEU A 445 -25.15 1.85 -6.86
CA LEU A 445 -25.11 0.40 -6.68
C LEU A 445 -24.78 0.00 -5.23
N SER A 446 -23.93 0.77 -4.56
CA SER A 446 -23.57 0.54 -3.15
C SER A 446 -24.79 0.80 -2.24
N MET A 447 -25.55 1.86 -2.48
CA MET A 447 -26.79 2.15 -1.76
C MET A 447 -27.84 1.04 -1.94
N ASP A 448 -27.98 0.48 -3.15
CA ASP A 448 -28.88 -0.66 -3.40
C ASP A 448 -28.46 -1.92 -2.62
N HIS A 449 -27.16 -2.15 -2.45
CA HIS A 449 -26.64 -3.27 -1.68
C HIS A 449 -26.84 -3.10 -0.16
N GLU A 450 -26.70 -1.87 0.35
CA GLU A 450 -26.94 -1.55 1.76
C GLU A 450 -28.44 -1.60 2.10
N GLY A 451 -29.29 -1.26 1.13
CA GLY A 451 -30.72 -1.09 1.28
C GLY A 451 -31.11 0.37 1.52
N LEU A 452 -31.99 0.89 0.66
CA LEU A 452 -32.27 2.33 0.56
C LEU A 452 -32.86 2.92 1.85
N ALA A 453 -33.61 2.14 2.64
CA ALA A 453 -34.11 2.57 3.93
C ALA A 453 -33.00 2.77 4.97
N ALA A 454 -32.04 1.85 5.03
CA ALA A 454 -30.86 1.97 5.89
C ALA A 454 -29.99 3.16 5.47
N VAL A 455 -29.77 3.34 4.17
CA VAL A 455 -29.07 4.52 3.61
C VAL A 455 -29.77 5.82 4.04
N GLN A 456 -31.11 5.90 3.92
CA GLN A 456 -31.86 7.09 4.33
C GLN A 456 -31.66 7.40 5.82
N ALA A 457 -31.76 6.40 6.69
CA ALA A 457 -31.56 6.55 8.13
C ALA A 457 -30.14 7.01 8.45
N ARG A 458 -29.13 6.39 7.83
CA ARG A 458 -27.71 6.75 7.97
C ARG A 458 -27.45 8.18 7.52
N LEU A 459 -27.92 8.57 6.35
CA LEU A 459 -27.72 9.92 5.81
C LEU A 459 -28.49 10.98 6.62
N ALA A 460 -29.67 10.66 7.14
CA ALA A 460 -30.41 11.56 8.02
C ALA A 460 -29.65 11.86 9.33
N ALA A 461 -28.99 10.86 9.91
CA ALA A 461 -28.17 11.03 11.10
C ALA A 461 -26.85 11.78 10.81
N LEU A 462 -26.30 11.63 9.60
CA LEU A 462 -24.99 12.13 9.21
C LEU A 462 -25.02 13.54 8.63
N ALA A 463 -26.02 13.87 7.81
CA ALA A 463 -26.10 15.11 7.04
C ALA A 463 -25.99 16.37 7.92
N PRO A 464 -26.67 16.49 9.08
CA PRO A 464 -26.52 17.68 9.95
C PRO A 464 -25.09 17.89 10.43
N ARG A 465 -24.34 16.81 10.63
CA ARG A 465 -22.92 16.86 11.09
C ARG A 465 -21.96 17.29 9.99
N LEU A 466 -22.38 17.15 8.73
CA LEU A 466 -21.68 17.68 7.56
C LEU A 466 -22.12 19.10 7.19
N GLY A 467 -23.05 19.70 7.96
CA GLY A 467 -23.67 20.96 7.61
C GLY A 467 -24.61 20.85 6.41
N LEU A 468 -25.11 19.64 6.14
CA LEU A 468 -26.04 19.34 5.06
C LEU A 468 -27.46 19.20 5.60
N PRO A 469 -28.50 19.55 4.84
CA PRO A 469 -29.85 19.15 5.19
C PRO A 469 -29.96 17.63 5.17
N ALA A 470 -30.72 17.06 6.10
CA ALA A 470 -31.08 15.65 6.02
C ALA A 470 -31.72 15.35 4.65
N PRO A 471 -31.54 14.14 4.07
CA PRO A 471 -32.24 13.75 2.87
C PRO A 471 -33.75 13.99 3.08
N GLY A 472 -34.35 14.83 2.24
CA GLY A 472 -35.75 15.21 2.38
C GLY A 472 -36.72 14.05 2.09
N THR A 473 -38.01 14.30 2.31
CA THR A 473 -39.07 13.41 1.87
C THR A 473 -39.27 13.46 0.36
N ASP A 474 -38.59 14.34 -0.32
CA ASP A 474 -38.54 14.54 -1.77
C ASP A 474 -37.15 14.21 -2.33
N GLY A 475 -37.10 13.70 -3.55
CA GLY A 475 -35.86 13.43 -4.27
C GLY A 475 -35.58 11.95 -4.55
N PRO A 476 -34.43 11.66 -5.23
CA PRO A 476 -34.23 10.36 -5.87
C PRO A 476 -34.31 9.15 -4.93
N LEU A 477 -33.92 9.30 -3.67
CA LEU A 477 -33.97 8.24 -2.66
C LEU A 477 -35.41 8.04 -2.14
N ALA A 478 -36.05 9.12 -1.73
CA ALA A 478 -37.42 9.09 -1.19
C ALA A 478 -38.44 8.60 -2.24
N GLU A 479 -38.31 9.04 -3.49
CA GLU A 479 -39.16 8.59 -4.60
C GLU A 479 -39.08 7.08 -4.83
N ARG A 480 -37.90 6.48 -4.71
CA ARG A 480 -37.70 5.03 -4.84
C ARG A 480 -38.36 4.28 -3.69
N LEU A 481 -38.13 4.73 -2.47
CA LEU A 481 -38.73 4.14 -1.28
C LEU A 481 -40.28 4.21 -1.33
N ALA A 482 -40.86 5.35 -1.75
CA ALA A 482 -42.31 5.50 -1.92
C ALA A 482 -42.91 4.52 -2.96
N ARG A 483 -42.09 4.07 -3.92
CA ARG A 483 -42.47 3.06 -4.94
C ARG A 483 -42.14 1.62 -4.51
N GLY A 484 -41.74 1.40 -3.25
CA GLY A 484 -41.38 0.08 -2.75
C GLY A 484 -40.04 -0.46 -3.31
N ALA A 485 -39.25 0.38 -3.97
CA ALA A 485 -37.94 0.02 -4.45
C ALA A 485 -36.89 0.24 -3.32
N VAL A 486 -36.63 -0.82 -2.54
CA VAL A 486 -35.78 -0.75 -1.36
C VAL A 486 -34.35 -1.26 -1.60
N GLY A 487 -33.99 -1.50 -2.85
CA GLY A 487 -32.67 -1.98 -3.25
C GLY A 487 -32.67 -3.46 -3.64
N ARG A 488 -31.49 -4.11 -3.51
CA ARG A 488 -31.28 -5.49 -3.98
C ARG A 488 -32.28 -6.50 -3.42
N THR A 489 -32.68 -6.35 -2.17
CA THR A 489 -33.62 -7.28 -1.50
C THR A 489 -35.02 -7.29 -2.10
N SER A 490 -35.46 -6.18 -2.70
CA SER A 490 -36.72 -6.08 -3.44
C SER A 490 -36.58 -6.32 -4.94
N GLY A 491 -35.36 -6.63 -5.42
CA GLY A 491 -35.06 -6.70 -6.84
C GLY A 491 -35.07 -5.35 -7.56
N ARG A 492 -35.28 -4.25 -6.86
CA ARG A 492 -35.47 -2.90 -7.43
C ARG A 492 -34.88 -1.82 -6.52
N GLY A 493 -34.05 -0.95 -7.09
CA GLY A 493 -33.45 0.20 -6.43
C GLY A 493 -33.13 1.30 -7.43
N PHE A 494 -31.90 1.78 -7.42
CA PHE A 494 -31.29 2.57 -8.50
C PHE A 494 -31.06 1.71 -9.74
N TYR A 495 -30.89 0.41 -9.52
CA TYR A 495 -30.78 -0.62 -10.54
C TYR A 495 -31.95 -1.61 -10.45
N ASP A 496 -32.24 -2.26 -11.56
CA ASP A 496 -32.99 -3.50 -11.56
C ASP A 496 -32.05 -4.65 -11.25
N HIS A 497 -32.41 -5.50 -10.29
CA HIS A 497 -31.64 -6.65 -9.84
C HIS A 497 -32.40 -7.95 -10.18
N PRO A 498 -32.42 -8.40 -11.45
CA PRO A 498 -33.10 -9.62 -11.81
C PRO A 498 -32.41 -10.82 -11.15
N PRO A 499 -33.15 -11.91 -10.83
CA PRO A 499 -32.55 -13.14 -10.30
C PRO A 499 -31.47 -13.72 -11.23
N GLU A 500 -31.67 -13.61 -12.54
CA GLU A 500 -30.76 -14.02 -13.60
C GLU A 500 -30.58 -12.88 -14.62
N GLY A 501 -29.36 -12.70 -15.10
CA GLY A 501 -29.03 -11.72 -16.12
C GLY A 501 -28.33 -10.45 -15.60
N PRO A 502 -27.96 -9.56 -16.52
CA PRO A 502 -27.26 -8.33 -16.18
C PRO A 502 -28.17 -7.33 -15.46
N ARG A 503 -27.59 -6.57 -14.54
CA ARG A 503 -28.23 -5.43 -13.91
C ARG A 503 -28.41 -4.30 -14.92
N ALA A 504 -29.54 -3.58 -14.86
CA ALA A 504 -29.78 -2.42 -15.69
C ALA A 504 -30.00 -1.18 -14.81
N PRO A 505 -29.33 -0.05 -15.10
CA PRO A 505 -29.56 1.20 -14.39
C PRO A 505 -30.97 1.73 -14.74
N ARG A 506 -31.60 2.35 -13.76
CA ARG A 506 -32.94 2.98 -13.97
C ARG A 506 -32.77 4.47 -14.21
N GLY A 507 -33.29 4.95 -15.33
CA GLY A 507 -33.33 6.35 -15.72
C GLY A 507 -32.29 6.71 -16.77
N ASP A 508 -32.73 7.33 -17.85
CA ASP A 508 -31.96 7.63 -19.06
C ASP A 508 -31.61 9.13 -19.21
N LEU A 509 -31.95 9.95 -18.20
CA LEU A 509 -31.72 11.39 -18.27
C LEU A 509 -30.22 11.66 -18.05
N THR A 510 -29.65 12.42 -18.95
CA THR A 510 -28.32 12.98 -18.83
C THR A 510 -28.38 14.47 -19.10
N THR A 511 -28.30 15.24 -18.03
CA THR A 511 -28.23 16.70 -18.10
C THR A 511 -26.78 17.11 -17.86
N PRO A 512 -26.17 17.92 -18.75
CA PRO A 512 -24.83 18.45 -18.52
C PRO A 512 -24.76 19.24 -17.21
N LEU A 513 -23.72 18.97 -16.41
CA LEU A 513 -23.49 19.71 -15.17
C LEU A 513 -22.97 21.14 -15.45
N PRO A 514 -23.21 22.08 -14.52
CA PRO A 514 -22.70 23.44 -14.62
C PRO A 514 -21.19 23.47 -14.90
N GLY A 515 -20.76 24.34 -15.79
CA GLY A 515 -19.35 24.49 -16.16
C GLY A 515 -18.75 23.31 -16.94
N GLY A 516 -19.57 22.35 -17.40
CA GLY A 516 -19.11 21.15 -18.11
C GLY A 516 -18.35 20.17 -17.19
N VAL A 517 -18.57 20.23 -15.89
CA VAL A 517 -17.92 19.33 -14.91
C VAL A 517 -18.42 17.91 -15.13
N SER A 518 -17.52 16.92 -15.16
CA SER A 518 -17.92 15.52 -15.24
C SER A 518 -18.44 14.99 -13.90
N PRO A 519 -19.31 13.95 -13.89
CA PRO A 519 -19.73 13.30 -12.64
C PRO A 519 -18.56 12.81 -11.78
N GLU A 520 -17.50 12.29 -12.39
CA GLU A 520 -16.24 11.94 -11.72
C GLU A 520 -15.69 13.12 -10.93
N HIS A 521 -15.51 14.27 -11.57
CA HIS A 521 -14.95 15.45 -10.93
C HIS A 521 -15.88 16.04 -9.85
N ALA A 522 -17.21 15.91 -10.03
CA ALA A 522 -18.17 16.36 -9.03
C ALA A 522 -18.13 15.51 -7.76
N LEU A 523 -18.07 14.18 -7.89
CA LEU A 523 -17.91 13.25 -6.77
C LEU A 523 -16.56 13.47 -6.06
N HIS A 524 -15.48 13.61 -6.82
CA HIS A 524 -14.15 13.90 -6.28
C HIS A 524 -14.14 15.21 -5.48
N ALA A 525 -14.72 16.28 -6.02
CA ALA A 525 -14.78 17.58 -5.35
C ALA A 525 -15.54 17.53 -4.01
N ALA A 526 -16.63 16.77 -3.94
CA ALA A 526 -17.37 16.56 -2.69
C ALA A 526 -16.56 15.78 -1.65
N LEU A 527 -15.85 14.72 -2.06
CA LEU A 527 -14.96 13.94 -1.19
C LEU A 527 -13.83 14.79 -0.62
N VAL A 528 -13.15 15.58 -1.47
CA VAL A 528 -12.06 16.44 -1.02
C VAL A 528 -12.56 17.53 -0.08
N ASN A 529 -13.73 18.12 -0.35
CA ASN A 529 -14.31 19.13 0.54
C ASN A 529 -14.69 18.55 1.92
N ALA A 530 -15.20 17.32 1.97
CA ALA A 530 -15.43 16.60 3.21
C ALA A 530 -14.13 16.26 3.95
N ALA A 531 -13.10 15.84 3.21
CA ALA A 531 -11.77 15.58 3.75
C ALA A 531 -11.13 16.84 4.37
N GLU A 532 -11.23 18.00 3.71
CA GLU A 532 -10.74 19.26 4.27
C GLU A 532 -11.43 19.64 5.58
N ARG A 533 -12.73 19.42 5.71
CA ARG A 533 -13.44 19.63 6.98
C ARG A 533 -12.92 18.73 8.09
N LEU A 534 -12.63 17.47 7.78
CA LEU A 534 -12.07 16.51 8.73
C LEU A 534 -10.64 16.90 9.15
N ILE A 535 -9.82 17.38 8.22
CA ILE A 535 -8.47 17.89 8.51
C ILE A 535 -8.56 19.13 9.41
N ALA A 536 -9.42 20.09 9.05
CA ALA A 536 -9.60 21.32 9.80
C ALA A 536 -10.15 21.07 11.23
N ALA A 537 -10.96 20.04 11.39
CA ALA A 537 -11.45 19.57 12.69
C ALA A 537 -10.42 18.77 13.50
N GLY A 538 -9.22 18.50 12.97
CA GLY A 538 -8.20 17.68 13.61
C GLY A 538 -8.60 16.20 13.77
N ALA A 539 -9.51 15.70 12.91
CA ALA A 539 -10.02 14.33 13.01
C ALA A 539 -8.97 13.26 12.68
N VAL A 540 -7.93 13.60 11.94
CA VAL A 540 -6.80 12.73 11.58
C VAL A 540 -5.48 13.39 11.96
N LEU A 541 -4.44 12.57 12.13
CA LEU A 541 -3.10 13.07 12.41
C LEU A 541 -2.44 13.67 11.15
N ARG A 542 -2.76 13.13 9.98
CA ARG A 542 -2.13 13.51 8.70
C ARG A 542 -3.16 13.43 7.57
N PRO A 543 -3.06 14.27 6.52
CA PRO A 543 -3.94 14.18 5.36
C PRO A 543 -3.95 12.80 4.70
N GLY A 544 -2.79 12.12 4.59
CA GLY A 544 -2.69 10.78 4.02
C GLY A 544 -3.49 9.70 4.75
N ASP A 545 -3.81 9.91 6.02
CA ASP A 545 -4.67 8.98 6.78
C ASP A 545 -6.08 8.89 6.17
N LEU A 546 -6.59 9.98 5.55
CA LEU A 546 -7.88 9.98 4.84
C LEU A 546 -7.81 9.16 3.55
N ASP A 547 -6.71 9.26 2.79
CA ASP A 547 -6.51 8.44 1.59
C ASP A 547 -6.46 6.96 1.95
N VAL A 548 -5.78 6.58 3.04
CA VAL A 548 -5.74 5.21 3.54
C VAL A 548 -7.14 4.72 3.91
N ILE A 549 -7.94 5.54 4.59
CA ILE A 549 -9.33 5.20 4.95
C ILE A 549 -10.18 4.98 3.68
N VAL A 550 -10.10 5.85 2.69
CA VAL A 550 -10.89 5.71 1.45
C VAL A 550 -10.49 4.45 0.68
N VAL A 551 -9.20 4.15 0.59
CA VAL A 551 -8.71 2.92 -0.06
C VAL A 551 -9.22 1.68 0.66
N HIS A 552 -9.11 1.60 1.97
CA HIS A 552 -9.41 0.37 2.71
C HIS A 552 -10.88 0.24 3.14
N ALA A 553 -11.50 1.33 3.61
CA ALA A 553 -12.85 1.28 4.15
C ALA A 553 -13.94 1.52 3.09
N LEU A 554 -13.64 2.31 2.04
CA LEU A 554 -14.59 2.59 0.96
C LEU A 554 -14.29 1.78 -0.32
N GLY A 555 -13.20 1.02 -0.36
CA GLY A 555 -12.85 0.13 -1.47
C GLY A 555 -12.39 0.84 -2.74
N GLN A 556 -11.71 1.98 -2.62
CA GLN A 556 -11.04 2.60 -3.73
C GLN A 556 -9.75 1.83 -4.06
N SER A 557 -9.43 1.68 -5.33
CA SER A 557 -8.19 1.03 -5.77
C SER A 557 -6.95 1.76 -5.24
N ARG A 558 -5.94 1.00 -4.81
CA ARG A 558 -4.63 1.57 -4.43
C ARG A 558 -3.97 2.34 -5.59
N GLU A 559 -4.24 1.95 -6.83
CA GLU A 559 -3.75 2.64 -8.03
C GLU A 559 -4.34 4.04 -8.21
N ALA A 560 -5.45 4.35 -7.53
CA ALA A 560 -6.06 5.66 -7.49
C ALA A 560 -5.42 6.59 -6.44
N GLY A 561 -4.87 6.03 -5.36
CA GLY A 561 -4.07 6.75 -4.36
C GLY A 561 -4.85 7.48 -3.27
N GLY A 562 -6.17 7.50 -3.34
CA GLY A 562 -7.02 8.28 -2.44
C GLY A 562 -7.39 9.68 -2.99
N PRO A 563 -8.43 10.31 -2.42
CA PRO A 563 -8.96 11.56 -2.94
C PRO A 563 -7.98 12.75 -2.86
N LEU A 564 -7.16 12.82 -1.82
CA LEU A 564 -6.22 13.93 -1.65
C LEU A 564 -4.99 13.78 -2.56
N CYS A 565 -4.52 12.56 -2.77
CA CYS A 565 -3.49 12.25 -3.75
C CYS A 565 -3.95 12.59 -5.17
N GLN A 566 -5.20 12.26 -5.52
CA GLN A 566 -5.79 12.63 -6.80
C GLN A 566 -5.97 14.15 -6.96
N ALA A 567 -6.31 14.86 -5.87
CA ALA A 567 -6.45 16.31 -5.87
C ALA A 567 -5.11 17.00 -6.16
N ASP A 568 -4.02 16.55 -5.53
CA ASP A 568 -2.68 17.06 -5.81
C ASP A 568 -2.25 16.77 -7.25
N ALA A 569 -2.49 15.54 -7.73
CA ALA A 569 -2.14 15.14 -9.10
C ALA A 569 -2.91 15.93 -10.17
N ARG A 570 -4.17 16.31 -9.88
CA ARG A 570 -5.02 17.09 -10.78
C ARG A 570 -4.75 18.59 -10.70
N GLY A 571 -4.26 19.05 -9.56
CA GLY A 571 -4.07 20.47 -9.21
C GLY A 571 -5.29 21.08 -8.54
N LEU A 572 -5.05 21.71 -7.38
CA LEU A 572 -6.10 22.27 -6.52
C LEU A 572 -6.87 23.43 -7.16
N MET A 573 -6.28 24.15 -8.12
CA MET A 573 -6.98 25.21 -8.88
C MET A 573 -8.06 24.64 -9.80
N ALA A 574 -7.83 23.49 -10.45
CA ALA A 574 -8.83 22.82 -11.26
C ALA A 574 -9.99 22.33 -10.38
N LEU A 575 -9.67 21.74 -9.23
CA LEU A 575 -10.65 21.34 -8.23
C LEU A 575 -11.51 22.53 -7.74
N LEU A 576 -10.89 23.66 -7.43
CA LEU A 576 -11.58 24.88 -7.02
C LEU A 576 -12.54 25.41 -8.08
N LYS A 577 -12.12 25.37 -9.36
CA LYS A 577 -12.97 25.75 -10.49
C LYS A 577 -14.25 24.91 -10.54
N ASP A 578 -14.10 23.59 -10.40
CA ASP A 578 -15.25 22.67 -10.40
C ASP A 578 -16.15 22.89 -9.20
N MET A 579 -15.59 23.02 -8.00
CA MET A 579 -16.37 23.31 -6.79
C MET A 579 -17.22 24.58 -6.95
N LYS A 580 -16.64 25.66 -7.48
CA LYS A 580 -17.37 26.91 -7.73
C LYS A 580 -18.51 26.74 -8.74
N ALA A 581 -18.31 25.95 -9.79
CA ALA A 581 -19.34 25.66 -10.79
C ALA A 581 -20.50 24.84 -10.20
N LEU A 582 -20.20 23.91 -9.30
CA LEU A 582 -21.18 22.99 -8.68
C LEU A 582 -21.86 23.55 -7.44
N ALA A 583 -21.31 24.58 -6.80
CA ALA A 583 -21.83 25.16 -5.55
C ALA A 583 -23.33 25.56 -5.63
N PRO A 584 -23.87 26.06 -6.79
CA PRO A 584 -25.31 26.33 -6.93
C PRO A 584 -26.21 25.09 -6.79
N LEU A 585 -25.70 23.88 -7.08
CA LEU A 585 -26.47 22.63 -6.91
C LEU A 585 -26.58 22.23 -5.43
N SER A 586 -25.53 22.41 -4.66
CA SER A 586 -25.50 22.19 -3.22
C SER A 586 -24.28 22.86 -2.62
N ALA A 587 -24.48 24.06 -2.04
CA ALA A 587 -23.38 24.80 -1.39
C ALA A 587 -22.67 23.97 -0.30
N PRO A 588 -23.35 23.22 0.58
CA PRO A 588 -22.64 22.43 1.60
C PRO A 588 -21.73 21.34 1.05
N LEU A 589 -22.03 20.78 -0.14
CA LEU A 589 -21.16 19.77 -0.77
C LEU A 589 -19.98 20.41 -1.51
N TRP A 590 -20.23 21.51 -2.24
CA TRP A 590 -19.25 22.05 -3.19
C TRP A 590 -18.78 23.46 -2.93
N SER A 591 -19.30 24.20 -1.91
CA SER A 591 -18.63 25.43 -1.49
C SER A 591 -17.27 25.11 -0.88
N PRO A 592 -16.16 25.64 -1.44
CA PRO A 592 -14.83 25.30 -0.99
C PRO A 592 -14.62 25.65 0.49
N HIS A 593 -14.10 24.71 1.27
CA HIS A 593 -13.75 24.97 2.65
C HIS A 593 -12.64 26.04 2.74
N PRO A 594 -12.66 26.98 3.71
CA PRO A 594 -11.65 28.04 3.83
C PRO A 594 -10.21 27.52 3.89
N ALA A 595 -9.96 26.39 4.52
CA ALA A 595 -8.63 25.78 4.58
C ALA A 595 -8.09 25.40 3.19
N LEU A 596 -8.93 24.92 2.28
CA LEU A 596 -8.54 24.66 0.89
C LEU A 596 -8.11 25.94 0.18
N LEU A 597 -8.85 27.04 0.39
CA LEU A 597 -8.49 28.34 -0.21
C LEU A 597 -7.16 28.87 0.32
N THR A 598 -6.88 28.67 1.61
CA THR A 598 -5.59 29.03 2.20
C THR A 598 -4.45 28.21 1.58
N ARG A 599 -4.61 26.90 1.47
CA ARG A 599 -3.64 25.99 0.84
C ARG A 599 -3.32 26.41 -0.60
N ILE A 600 -4.34 26.74 -1.38
CA ILE A 600 -4.19 27.22 -2.76
C ILE A 600 -3.42 28.56 -2.81
N LYS A 601 -3.73 29.51 -1.93
CA LYS A 601 -3.03 30.80 -1.87
C LYS A 601 -1.55 30.64 -1.52
N GLU A 602 -1.22 29.68 -0.68
CA GLU A 602 0.15 29.36 -0.28
C GLU A 602 0.91 28.53 -1.32
N GLY A 603 0.23 28.06 -2.37
CA GLY A 603 0.82 27.20 -3.41
C GLY A 603 1.18 25.80 -2.90
N LEU A 604 0.52 25.33 -1.83
CA LEU A 604 0.79 24.05 -1.20
C LEU A 604 -0.21 22.99 -1.66
N GLY A 605 0.30 21.79 -1.96
CA GLY A 605 -0.49 20.57 -2.06
C GLY A 605 -0.72 19.94 -0.67
N TYR A 606 -1.42 18.81 -0.63
CA TYR A 606 -1.62 18.02 0.60
C TYR A 606 -0.34 17.35 1.09
N PHE A 607 0.59 17.05 0.17
CA PHE A 607 1.80 16.25 0.43
C PHE A 607 3.10 17.03 0.20
N GLY A 608 3.07 18.37 0.36
CA GLY A 608 4.27 19.21 0.38
C GLY A 608 4.85 19.55 -0.99
N ARG A 609 4.18 19.16 -2.09
CA ARG A 609 4.61 19.53 -3.45
C ARG A 609 4.05 20.90 -3.82
N ARG A 610 4.90 21.82 -4.27
CA ARG A 610 4.45 23.06 -4.90
C ARG A 610 3.75 22.71 -6.23
N ALA A 611 2.66 23.42 -6.53
CA ALA A 611 1.87 23.20 -7.75
C ALA A 611 2.70 23.29 -9.06
N ALA A 612 3.86 23.94 -9.03
CA ALA A 612 4.78 24.06 -10.17
C ALA A 612 5.60 22.80 -10.48
N GLU A 613 5.65 21.82 -9.56
CA GLU A 613 6.42 20.56 -9.74
C GLU A 613 5.57 19.42 -10.31
N ILE A 614 4.28 19.68 -10.54
CA ILE A 614 3.32 18.75 -11.11
C ILE A 614 2.98 19.22 -12.54
N SER A 615 3.99 19.33 -13.40
CA SER A 615 3.72 19.56 -14.83
C SER A 615 3.23 18.27 -15.47
N PRO A 616 2.13 18.27 -16.24
CA PRO A 616 1.73 17.10 -16.99
C PRO A 616 2.70 16.90 -18.17
N ALA A 617 3.42 15.80 -18.16
CA ALA A 617 4.03 15.25 -19.35
C ALA A 617 3.08 14.20 -19.96
#